data_a987715410fb3d813f13ec24acfdaf69
#
_entry.id   a987715410fb3d813f13ec24acfdaf69
#
_cell.length_a   1.000
_cell.length_b   1.000
_cell.length_c   1.000
_cell.angle_alpha   90.00
_cell.angle_beta   90.00
_cell.angle_gamma   90.00
#
_symmetry.space_group_name_H-M   'P 1'
#
loop_
_entity.id
_entity.type
_entity.pdbx_description
1 polymer ?
#
loop_
_entity_poly.entity_id
_entity_poly.type
_entity_poly.pdbx_seq_one_letter_code
_entity_poly.pdbx_strand_id
1 'polypeptide(L)' 'MSKYITFRVKILTTGQVVEWLAKDSIDAREGVADFYEVDYKQTKLI' A
#
# COMPACT_ATOMS: atom_id res chain seq x y z
N MET A 1 15.37 6.14 -15.40
CA MET A 1 15.10 6.86 -14.16
C MET A 1 13.82 6.35 -13.56
N SER A 2 13.87 5.84 -12.34
CA SER A 2 12.65 5.34 -11.72
C SER A 2 11.90 6.47 -11.06
N LYS A 3 10.59 6.40 -11.16
CA LYS A 3 9.72 7.38 -10.55
C LYS A 3 8.86 6.70 -9.53
N TYR A 4 8.82 7.27 -8.35
CA TYR A 4 7.98 6.77 -7.29
C TYR A 4 6.90 7.79 -7.01
N ILE A 5 5.71 7.29 -6.75
CA ILE A 5 4.54 8.11 -6.47
C ILE A 5 4.06 7.74 -5.08
N THR A 6 3.63 8.73 -4.32
CA THR A 6 3.06 8.47 -3.01
C THR A 6 1.63 8.01 -3.17
N PHE A 7 1.35 6.81 -2.68
CA PHE A 7 0.01 6.25 -2.68
C PHE A 7 -0.50 6.20 -1.26
N ARG A 8 -1.81 6.35 -1.12
CA ARG A 8 -2.46 6.15 0.17
C ARG A 8 -3.13 4.79 0.16
N VAL A 9 -2.72 3.96 1.09
CA VAL A 9 -3.21 2.60 1.17
C VAL A 9 -3.87 2.41 2.53
N LYS A 10 -5.10 1.93 2.51
CA LYS A 10 -5.82 1.63 3.73
C LYS A 10 -5.68 0.16 4.06
N ILE A 11 -5.35 -0.13 5.30
CA ILE A 11 -5.29 -1.49 5.81
C ILE A 11 -6.66 -1.79 6.40
N LEU A 12 -7.41 -2.67 5.75
CA LEU A 12 -8.80 -2.89 6.10
C LEU A 12 -8.99 -3.51 7.47
N THR A 13 -8.04 -4.33 7.90
CA THR A 13 -8.14 -5.00 9.19
C THR A 13 -8.07 -4.04 10.36
N THR A 14 -7.32 -2.93 10.20
CA THR A 14 -7.16 -1.97 11.28
C THR A 14 -7.80 -0.63 10.98
N GLY A 15 -8.11 -0.37 9.70
CA GLY A 15 -8.62 0.92 9.28
C GLY A 15 -7.55 1.98 9.12
N GLN A 16 -6.29 1.61 9.32
CA GLN A 16 -5.18 2.56 9.23
C GLN A 16 -4.91 2.92 7.79
N VAL A 17 -4.62 4.20 7.54
CA VAL A 17 -4.22 4.67 6.22
C VAL A 17 -2.75 5.05 6.29
N VAL A 18 -1.97 4.50 5.35
CA VAL A 18 -0.54 4.77 5.30
C VAL A 18 -0.19 5.35 3.94
N GLU A 19 0.85 6.16 3.90
CA GLU A 19 1.39 6.68 2.65
C GLU A 19 2.58 5.83 2.25
N TRP A 20 2.59 5.42 0.98
CA TRP A 20 3.61 4.49 0.52
C TRP A 20 4.12 4.92 -0.84
N LEU A 21 5.42 5.00 -0.98
CA LEU A 21 6.04 5.33 -2.25
C LEU A 21 6.22 4.07 -3.08
N ALA A 22 5.71 4.09 -4.30
CA ALA A 22 5.80 2.94 -5.18
C ALA A 22 5.69 3.39 -6.63
N LYS A 23 5.99 2.49 -7.54
CA LYS A 23 5.90 2.79 -8.96
C LYS A 23 4.46 2.80 -9.44
N ASP A 24 3.65 1.91 -8.91
CA ASP A 24 2.24 1.84 -9.30
C ASP A 24 1.42 1.35 -8.12
N SER A 25 0.10 1.31 -8.33
CA SER A 25 -0.82 1.00 -7.24
C SER A 25 -0.66 -0.43 -6.72
N ILE A 26 -0.40 -1.37 -7.61
CA ILE A 26 -0.23 -2.76 -7.21
C ILE A 26 1.02 -2.89 -6.35
N ASP A 27 2.10 -2.25 -6.78
CA ASP A 27 3.35 -2.27 -6.05
C ASP A 27 3.17 -1.66 -4.66
N ALA A 28 2.40 -0.58 -4.58
CA ALA A 28 2.14 0.08 -3.30
C ALA A 28 1.39 -0.86 -2.35
N ARG A 29 0.35 -1.51 -2.86
CA ARG A 29 -0.44 -2.40 -2.02
C ARG A 29 0.37 -3.61 -1.57
N GLU A 30 1.18 -4.15 -2.46
CA GLU A 30 2.03 -5.29 -2.11
C GLU A 30 3.07 -4.88 -1.06
N GLY A 31 3.65 -3.70 -1.22
CA GLY A 31 4.62 -3.21 -0.25
C GLY A 31 4.01 -3.04 1.12
N VAL A 32 2.84 -2.45 1.18
CA VAL A 32 2.15 -2.25 2.46
C VAL A 32 1.78 -3.59 3.08
N ALA A 33 1.26 -4.51 2.27
CA ALA A 33 0.87 -5.82 2.77
C ALA A 33 2.06 -6.54 3.38
N ASP A 34 3.19 -6.49 2.71
CA ASP A 34 4.39 -7.16 3.16
C ASP A 34 4.96 -6.50 4.41
N PHE A 35 5.03 -5.18 4.41
CA PHE A 35 5.63 -4.44 5.52
C PHE A 35 4.82 -4.59 6.80
N TYR A 36 3.50 -4.53 6.69
CA TYR A 36 2.61 -4.61 7.85
C TYR A 36 2.12 -6.02 8.12
N GLU A 37 2.56 -6.98 7.32
CA GLU A 37 2.24 -8.41 7.51
C GLU A 37 0.74 -8.66 7.48
N VAL A 38 0.09 -8.08 6.49
CA VAL A 38 -1.33 -8.33 6.26
C VAL A 38 -1.51 -8.88 4.85
N ASP A 39 -2.66 -9.50 4.60
CA ASP A 39 -2.97 -10.00 3.28
C ASP A 39 -3.12 -8.86 2.30
N TYR A 40 -2.67 -9.09 1.07
CA TYR A 40 -2.88 -8.13 -0.01
C TYR A 40 -4.36 -7.75 -0.13
N LYS A 41 -5.24 -8.73 0.07
CA LYS A 41 -6.68 -8.50 -0.01
C LYS A 41 -7.17 -7.52 1.05
N GLN A 42 -6.41 -7.33 2.11
CA GLN A 42 -6.79 -6.43 3.19
C GLN A 42 -6.26 -5.02 2.97
N THR A 43 -5.74 -4.73 1.79
CA THR A 43 -5.27 -3.40 1.44
C THR A 43 -6.15 -2.80 0.37
N LYS A 44 -6.28 -1.47 0.40
CA LYS A 44 -7.13 -0.76 -0.55
C LYS A 44 -6.54 0.61 -0.80
N LEU A 45 -6.50 1.01 -2.06
CA LEU A 45 -6.14 2.38 -2.39
C LEU A 45 -7.31 3.31 -2.11
N ILE A 46 -6.97 4.47 -1.59
CA ILE A 46 -7.97 5.51 -1.38
C ILE A 46 -7.53 6.83 -1.99
#